data_d568738c8af0d46bd5d96bf80b02f059
#
_entry.id   d568738c8af0d46bd5d96bf80b02f059
#
_cell.length_a   1.000
_cell.length_b   1.000
_cell.length_c   1.000
_cell.angle_alpha   90.00
_cell.angle_beta   90.00
_cell.angle_gamma   90.00
#
_symmetry.space_group_name_H-M   'P 1'
#
loop_
_entity.id
_entity.type
_entity.pdbx_description
1 polymer ?
#
loop_
_entity_poly.entity_id
_entity_poly.type
_entity_poly.pdbx_seq_one_letter_code
_entity_poly.pdbx_strand_id
1 'polypeptide(L)'
;AYESVFYQIYPLGFSGAPFENDGVLNHRILKVNDWIPHIKRLGADAIYFSPVFESDTHGYNTRDYTKIDTRLGTNKDFANVCYNLHNEGIKVVLDGVFNHVGRGFWAFQDVLKNRESSPYINWFARIDFNGNSNYNDGLWYEGWEGCYDLVKLNLYNEDVIQHIFNAIKGWVTEFDIDGLRLDVAYCLNHDFLKRLRSFCDSLKPDFFLLGETLHGDYNQIMNDEMLHSVTNYECYKGLYSSFNSMNMFEINHSLLRQFGPENWTLYKGKHLLSFVDNHDVTRVASILNNIRHLPLIYALAFGMPGIPCVYYGSEWGATGRKEDGDPALRACFDTPVFNELSDWIAKLANAKKTSPALQYGNFSSIVLTNEQCVFLREWR
;
A
#
# COMPACT_ATOMS: atom_id res chain seq x y z
N ALA A 1 10.19 -6.16 9.12
CA ALA A 1 9.25 -6.27 8.00
C ALA A 1 9.62 -7.39 7.03
N TYR A 2 10.92 -7.64 6.80
CA TYR A 2 11.38 -8.62 5.82
C TYR A 2 10.97 -10.06 6.12
N GLU A 3 10.65 -10.37 7.37
CA GLU A 3 10.18 -11.69 7.82
C GLU A 3 8.66 -11.76 7.97
N SER A 4 7.97 -10.66 7.68
CA SER A 4 6.55 -10.51 7.93
C SER A 4 5.69 -11.01 6.78
N VAL A 5 4.44 -11.33 7.13
CA VAL A 5 3.32 -11.53 6.20
C VAL A 5 2.34 -10.39 6.44
N PHE A 6 2.04 -9.62 5.40
CA PHE A 6 1.18 -8.45 5.48
C PHE A 6 -0.27 -8.79 5.13
N TYR A 7 -1.18 -8.09 5.77
CA TYR A 7 -2.60 -8.08 5.44
C TYR A 7 -3.02 -6.64 5.15
N GLN A 8 -3.60 -6.39 3.99
CA GLN A 8 -4.04 -5.07 3.60
C GLN A 8 -5.53 -4.88 3.79
N ILE A 9 -5.92 -3.79 4.45
CA ILE A 9 -7.31 -3.35 4.57
C ILE A 9 -7.45 -1.96 3.94
N TYR A 10 -8.50 -1.78 3.13
CA TYR A 10 -8.97 -0.48 2.67
C TYR A 10 -10.10 -0.04 3.59
N PRO A 11 -9.84 0.84 4.60
CA PRO A 11 -10.77 1.01 5.73
C PRO A 11 -12.12 1.59 5.35
N LEU A 12 -12.18 2.57 4.45
CA LEU A 12 -13.44 3.20 4.06
C LEU A 12 -14.41 2.19 3.44
N GLY A 13 -13.94 1.39 2.49
CA GLY A 13 -14.74 0.32 1.89
C GLY A 13 -15.04 -0.81 2.86
N PHE A 14 -14.00 -1.29 3.54
CA PHE A 14 -14.08 -2.36 4.55
C PHE A 14 -15.16 -2.11 5.59
N SER A 15 -15.28 -0.88 6.06
CA SER A 15 -16.20 -0.48 7.13
C SER A 15 -17.58 -0.04 6.64
N GLY A 16 -17.80 0.02 5.33
CA GLY A 16 -19.05 0.46 4.76
C GLY A 16 -19.30 1.95 4.87
N ALA A 17 -18.25 2.75 4.93
CA ALA A 17 -18.36 4.21 4.95
C ALA A 17 -18.94 4.74 3.63
N PRO A 18 -19.72 5.84 3.65
CA PRO A 18 -20.18 6.45 2.41
C PRO A 18 -19.02 6.98 1.58
N PHE A 19 -19.17 6.97 0.26
CA PHE A 19 -18.12 7.44 -0.65
C PHE A 19 -17.78 8.92 -0.42
N GLU A 20 -18.81 9.76 -0.35
CA GLU A 20 -18.63 11.18 0.00
C GLU A 20 -18.47 11.33 1.52
N ASN A 21 -17.55 12.19 1.94
CA ASN A 21 -17.42 12.52 3.35
C ASN A 21 -18.64 13.34 3.79
N ASP A 22 -19.54 12.71 4.52
CA ASP A 22 -20.77 13.32 5.01
C ASP A 22 -20.59 14.15 6.31
N GLY A 23 -19.38 14.14 6.87
CA GLY A 23 -19.08 14.84 8.12
C GLY A 23 -19.74 14.23 9.36
N VAL A 24 -20.39 13.09 9.24
CA VAL A 24 -21.05 12.40 10.35
C VAL A 24 -20.09 11.46 11.05
N LEU A 25 -19.87 11.68 12.34
CA LEU A 25 -19.00 10.82 13.13
C LEU A 25 -19.63 9.44 13.33
N ASN A 26 -18.89 8.41 12.88
CA ASN A 26 -19.19 7.03 13.17
C ASN A 26 -17.89 6.33 13.59
N HIS A 27 -17.99 5.35 14.47
CA HIS A 27 -16.82 4.63 14.99
C HIS A 27 -16.54 3.35 14.19
N ARG A 28 -16.58 3.43 12.87
CA ARG A 28 -16.50 2.28 11.96
C ARG A 28 -15.16 1.56 12.01
N ILE A 29 -14.07 2.28 12.31
CA ILE A 29 -12.73 1.67 12.34
C ILE A 29 -12.60 0.59 13.43
N LEU A 30 -13.43 0.67 14.47
CA LEU A 30 -13.43 -0.34 15.55
C LEU A 30 -13.81 -1.74 15.06
N LYS A 31 -14.44 -1.86 13.88
CA LYS A 31 -14.70 -3.15 13.23
C LYS A 31 -13.42 -3.98 13.04
N VAL A 32 -12.28 -3.33 12.84
CA VAL A 32 -10.99 -4.03 12.70
C VAL A 32 -10.71 -4.92 13.90
N ASN A 33 -11.10 -4.50 15.11
CA ASN A 33 -10.91 -5.30 16.32
C ASN A 33 -11.57 -6.68 16.21
N ASP A 34 -12.72 -6.76 15.57
CA ASP A 34 -13.45 -8.02 15.38
C ASP A 34 -12.77 -8.95 14.38
N TRP A 35 -11.92 -8.40 13.52
CA TRP A 35 -11.18 -9.14 12.51
C TRP A 35 -9.78 -9.58 12.97
N ILE A 36 -9.29 -9.09 14.09
CA ILE A 36 -7.95 -9.43 14.59
C ILE A 36 -7.76 -10.95 14.75
N PRO A 37 -8.71 -11.71 15.34
CA PRO A 37 -8.55 -13.15 15.43
C PRO A 37 -8.41 -13.83 14.07
N HIS A 38 -9.16 -13.38 13.07
CA HIS A 38 -9.08 -13.90 11.70
C HIS A 38 -7.71 -13.60 11.06
N ILE A 39 -7.25 -12.36 11.18
CA ILE A 39 -5.96 -11.91 10.64
C ILE A 39 -4.82 -12.73 11.26
N LYS A 40 -4.89 -12.94 12.57
CA LYS A 40 -3.92 -13.75 13.30
C LYS A 40 -3.95 -15.21 12.88
N ARG A 41 -5.15 -15.78 12.73
CA ARG A 41 -5.34 -17.16 12.27
C ARG A 41 -4.77 -17.36 10.85
N LEU A 42 -4.90 -16.36 9.99
CA LEU A 42 -4.34 -16.37 8.64
C LEU A 42 -2.80 -16.36 8.63
N GLY A 43 -2.19 -15.94 9.74
CA GLY A 43 -0.75 -15.90 9.90
C GLY A 43 -0.11 -14.56 9.56
N ALA A 44 -0.90 -13.51 9.33
CA ALA A 44 -0.37 -12.17 9.13
C ALA A 44 0.12 -11.58 10.47
N ASP A 45 1.26 -10.91 10.43
CA ASP A 45 1.88 -10.25 11.58
C ASP A 45 2.18 -8.76 11.32
N ALA A 46 1.70 -8.24 10.21
CA ALA A 46 1.68 -6.82 9.92
C ALA A 46 0.42 -6.48 9.14
N ILE A 47 -0.14 -5.33 9.42
CA ILE A 47 -1.29 -4.79 8.68
C ILE A 47 -0.86 -3.54 7.94
N TYR A 48 -1.27 -3.44 6.67
CA TYR A 48 -1.17 -2.23 5.88
C TYR A 48 -2.57 -1.64 5.73
N PHE A 49 -2.78 -0.46 6.30
CA PHE A 49 -4.01 0.30 6.11
C PHE A 49 -3.88 1.23 4.91
N SER A 50 -4.76 1.10 3.91
CA SER A 50 -5.02 2.17 2.96
C SER A 50 -5.52 3.40 3.72
N PRO A 51 -5.64 4.60 3.11
CA PRO A 51 -5.75 5.84 3.87
C PRO A 51 -6.81 5.85 4.97
N VAL A 52 -6.42 6.37 6.15
CA VAL A 52 -7.29 6.50 7.33
C VAL A 52 -7.58 7.94 7.70
N PHE A 53 -6.91 8.92 7.08
CA PHE A 53 -7.04 10.33 7.45
C PHE A 53 -8.21 11.01 6.75
N GLU A 54 -8.67 12.13 7.32
CA GLU A 54 -9.80 12.90 6.81
C GLU A 54 -9.59 13.22 5.32
N SER A 55 -10.54 12.84 4.48
CA SER A 55 -10.46 13.02 3.03
C SER A 55 -11.81 13.44 2.44
N ASP A 56 -11.78 13.89 1.19
CA ASP A 56 -13.01 14.28 0.49
C ASP A 56 -13.87 13.07 0.14
N THR A 57 -13.25 11.99 -0.37
CA THR A 57 -13.98 10.78 -0.82
C THR A 57 -13.22 9.49 -0.51
N HIS A 58 -12.27 9.10 -1.36
CA HIS A 58 -11.66 7.76 -1.37
C HIS A 58 -10.43 7.60 -0.47
N GLY A 59 -10.06 8.62 0.29
CA GLY A 59 -8.88 8.56 1.17
C GLY A 59 -7.63 9.18 0.57
N TYR A 60 -7.49 9.20 -0.75
CA TYR A 60 -6.31 9.74 -1.43
C TYR A 60 -6.41 11.24 -1.72
N ASN A 61 -7.55 11.85 -1.45
CA ASN A 61 -7.78 13.29 -1.53
C ASN A 61 -7.89 13.88 -0.11
N THR A 62 -6.76 13.92 0.57
CA THR A 62 -6.64 14.28 1.99
C THR A 62 -7.09 15.70 2.28
N ARG A 63 -7.88 15.86 3.34
CA ARG A 63 -8.25 17.17 3.93
C ARG A 63 -7.36 17.56 5.10
N ASP A 64 -7.01 16.57 5.94
CA ASP A 64 -6.29 16.81 7.20
C ASP A 64 -5.47 15.58 7.57
N TYR A 65 -4.16 15.73 7.58
CA TYR A 65 -3.22 14.66 7.94
C TYR A 65 -3.20 14.32 9.44
N THR A 66 -3.77 15.19 10.28
CA THR A 66 -3.70 15.02 11.74
C THR A 66 -4.93 14.38 12.35
N LYS A 67 -5.95 14.15 11.53
CA LYS A 67 -7.25 13.70 11.98
C LYS A 67 -7.68 12.44 11.23
N ILE A 68 -8.08 11.41 11.99
CA ILE A 68 -8.74 10.23 11.43
C ILE A 68 -10.06 10.65 10.77
N ASP A 69 -10.35 10.06 9.62
CA ASP A 69 -11.55 10.37 8.85
C ASP A 69 -12.80 10.22 9.72
N THR A 70 -13.64 11.26 9.73
CA THR A 70 -14.87 11.30 10.54
C THR A 70 -15.78 10.11 10.29
N ARG A 71 -15.81 9.60 9.05
CA ARG A 71 -16.59 8.40 8.70
C ARG A 71 -16.03 7.12 9.32
N LEU A 72 -14.75 7.11 9.70
CA LEU A 72 -14.08 5.97 10.35
C LEU A 72 -14.10 6.07 11.87
N GLY A 73 -14.01 7.25 12.42
CA GLY A 73 -14.01 7.44 13.86
C GLY A 73 -13.14 8.60 14.33
N THR A 74 -12.69 8.49 15.57
CA THR A 74 -11.80 9.47 16.20
C THR A 74 -10.37 8.95 16.20
N ASN A 75 -9.41 9.85 16.48
CA ASN A 75 -8.01 9.44 16.70
C ASN A 75 -7.91 8.45 17.86
N LYS A 76 -8.73 8.63 18.89
CA LYS A 76 -8.77 7.69 20.03
C LYS A 76 -9.23 6.30 19.60
N ASP A 77 -10.22 6.21 18.71
CA ASP A 77 -10.68 4.94 18.16
C ASP A 77 -9.55 4.22 17.43
N PHE A 78 -8.82 4.95 16.59
CA PHE A 78 -7.73 4.35 15.83
C PHE A 78 -6.55 3.97 16.72
N ALA A 79 -6.24 4.77 17.73
CA ALA A 79 -5.24 4.42 18.74
C ALA A 79 -5.60 3.12 19.46
N ASN A 80 -6.87 2.91 19.76
CA ASN A 80 -7.37 1.65 20.33
C ASN A 80 -7.15 0.46 19.39
N VAL A 81 -7.48 0.63 18.11
CA VAL A 81 -7.27 -0.43 17.10
C VAL A 81 -5.78 -0.79 17.01
N CYS A 82 -4.89 0.19 16.92
CA CYS A 82 -3.45 -0.05 16.85
C CYS A 82 -2.91 -0.73 18.12
N TYR A 83 -3.38 -0.31 19.28
CA TYR A 83 -3.04 -0.93 20.55
C TYR A 83 -3.43 -2.41 20.57
N ASN A 84 -4.64 -2.74 20.14
CA ASN A 84 -5.13 -4.11 20.11
C ASN A 84 -4.36 -4.96 19.08
N LEU A 85 -4.00 -4.40 17.93
CA LEU A 85 -3.15 -5.07 16.94
C LEU A 85 -1.77 -5.38 17.53
N HIS A 86 -1.14 -4.41 18.17
CA HIS A 86 0.18 -4.58 18.78
C HIS A 86 0.14 -5.64 19.90
N ASN A 87 -0.92 -5.68 20.70
CA ASN A 87 -1.08 -6.71 21.74
C ASN A 87 -1.11 -8.12 21.17
N GLU A 88 -1.54 -8.29 19.93
CA GLU A 88 -1.54 -9.58 19.23
C GLU A 88 -0.29 -9.78 18.34
N GLY A 89 0.74 -8.94 18.52
CA GLY A 89 1.98 -9.05 17.79
C GLY A 89 1.88 -8.61 16.32
N ILE A 90 0.88 -7.83 15.96
CA ILE A 90 0.65 -7.34 14.60
C ILE A 90 1.13 -5.89 14.50
N LYS A 91 2.08 -5.65 13.61
CA LYS A 91 2.61 -4.31 13.33
C LYS A 91 1.66 -3.53 12.43
N VAL A 92 1.78 -2.20 12.47
CA VAL A 92 0.87 -1.28 11.76
C VAL A 92 1.65 -0.39 10.80
N VAL A 93 1.28 -0.43 9.52
CA VAL A 93 1.81 0.41 8.46
C VAL A 93 0.66 1.23 7.87
N LEU A 94 0.85 2.54 7.77
CA LEU A 94 -0.16 3.46 7.22
C LEU A 94 0.20 3.92 5.82
N ASP A 95 -0.84 4.21 5.04
CA ASP A 95 -0.69 4.86 3.73
C ASP A 95 -0.34 6.33 3.91
N GLY A 96 0.80 6.74 3.40
CA GLY A 96 1.26 8.12 3.38
C GLY A 96 1.04 8.73 2.00
N VAL A 97 0.04 9.60 1.89
CA VAL A 97 -0.34 10.25 0.63
C VAL A 97 0.24 11.65 0.62
N PHE A 98 1.49 11.79 0.18
CA PHE A 98 2.25 13.04 0.29
C PHE A 98 2.46 13.78 -1.03
N ASN A 99 2.20 13.12 -2.17
CA ASN A 99 2.34 13.76 -3.47
C ASN A 99 1.28 14.84 -3.71
N HIS A 100 0.08 14.63 -3.18
CA HIS A 100 -1.08 15.47 -3.44
C HIS A 100 -2.05 15.46 -2.26
N VAL A 101 -2.98 16.41 -2.27
CA VAL A 101 -4.06 16.54 -1.29
C VAL A 101 -5.39 16.71 -2.03
N GLY A 102 -6.50 16.60 -1.31
CA GLY A 102 -7.83 16.92 -1.83
C GLY A 102 -8.07 18.42 -1.94
N ARG A 103 -9.07 18.79 -2.70
CA ARG A 103 -9.54 20.18 -2.79
C ARG A 103 -10.02 20.71 -1.46
N GLY A 104 -10.51 19.83 -0.57
CA GLY A 104 -10.91 20.17 0.79
C GLY A 104 -9.77 20.40 1.78
N PHE A 105 -8.52 20.21 1.36
CA PHE A 105 -7.35 20.47 2.21
C PHE A 105 -7.33 21.93 2.65
N TRP A 106 -7.12 22.15 3.93
CA TRP A 106 -7.29 23.47 4.54
C TRP A 106 -6.46 24.60 3.89
N ALA A 107 -5.21 24.31 3.51
CA ALA A 107 -4.36 25.30 2.83
C ALA A 107 -4.83 25.60 1.41
N PHE A 108 -5.37 24.60 0.69
CA PHE A 108 -5.96 24.82 -0.63
C PHE A 108 -7.26 25.61 -0.56
N GLN A 109 -8.09 25.35 0.45
CA GLN A 109 -9.30 26.15 0.71
C GLN A 109 -8.96 27.62 0.97
N ASP A 110 -7.86 27.89 1.67
CA ASP A 110 -7.37 29.27 1.86
C ASP A 110 -6.99 29.93 0.51
N VAL A 111 -6.31 29.18 -0.37
CA VAL A 111 -5.98 29.69 -1.72
C VAL A 111 -7.23 29.99 -2.53
N LEU A 112 -8.25 29.12 -2.46
CA LEU A 112 -9.52 29.35 -3.16
C LEU A 112 -10.24 30.60 -2.65
N LYS A 113 -10.17 30.84 -1.36
CA LYS A 113 -10.86 31.97 -0.70
C LYS A 113 -10.10 33.28 -0.88
N ASN A 114 -8.80 33.29 -0.61
CA ASN A 114 -7.98 34.49 -0.50
C ASN A 114 -7.15 34.80 -1.77
N ARG A 115 -7.15 33.88 -2.73
CA ARG A 115 -6.47 34.06 -4.02
C ARG A 115 -5.01 34.48 -3.85
N GLU A 116 -4.56 35.51 -4.54
CA GLU A 116 -3.19 36.00 -4.51
C GLU A 116 -2.71 36.47 -3.12
N SER A 117 -3.62 36.72 -2.19
CA SER A 117 -3.27 37.09 -0.82
C SER A 117 -3.09 35.89 0.11
N SER A 118 -3.34 34.68 -0.36
CA SER A 118 -3.13 33.48 0.45
C SER A 118 -1.64 33.25 0.75
N PRO A 119 -1.27 32.97 2.02
CA PRO A 119 0.10 32.60 2.35
C PRO A 119 0.49 31.17 1.91
N TYR A 120 -0.46 30.38 1.38
CA TYR A 120 -0.26 28.96 1.03
C TYR A 120 -0.12 28.68 -0.46
N ILE A 121 -0.01 29.72 -1.31
CA ILE A 121 0.12 29.51 -2.76
C ILE A 121 1.31 28.60 -3.09
N ASN A 122 2.45 28.80 -2.43
CA ASN A 122 3.68 28.03 -2.65
C ASN A 122 3.69 26.65 -1.99
N TRP A 123 2.62 26.30 -1.30
CA TRP A 123 2.42 24.94 -0.79
C TRP A 123 2.10 23.94 -1.91
N PHE A 124 1.66 24.45 -3.07
CA PHE A 124 1.25 23.65 -4.21
C PHE A 124 2.29 23.79 -5.33
N ALA A 125 2.42 22.73 -6.13
CA ALA A 125 3.46 22.67 -7.16
C ALA A 125 3.31 23.79 -8.19
N ARG A 126 2.07 24.13 -8.53
CA ARG A 126 1.77 25.20 -9.46
C ARG A 126 0.33 25.71 -9.27
N ILE A 127 0.18 27.02 -9.14
CA ILE A 127 -1.12 27.71 -9.12
C ILE A 127 -1.08 28.81 -10.19
N ASP A 128 -2.10 28.83 -11.04
CA ASP A 128 -2.25 29.86 -12.09
C ASP A 128 -3.64 30.47 -12.00
N PHE A 129 -3.72 31.72 -11.52
CA PHE A 129 -4.98 32.46 -11.38
C PHE A 129 -5.53 32.97 -12.72
N ASN A 130 -4.76 32.87 -13.81
CA ASN A 130 -5.23 33.19 -15.16
C ASN A 130 -5.80 31.98 -15.89
N GLY A 131 -5.71 30.79 -15.30
CA GLY A 131 -6.23 29.55 -15.85
C GLY A 131 -7.50 29.10 -15.20
N ASN A 132 -7.92 27.90 -15.54
CA ASN A 132 -9.11 27.26 -14.98
C ASN A 132 -8.97 25.74 -15.02
N SER A 133 -9.77 25.03 -14.24
CA SER A 133 -9.90 23.58 -14.29
C SER A 133 -11.35 23.19 -14.58
N ASN A 134 -11.63 21.89 -14.59
CA ASN A 134 -13.01 21.38 -14.73
C ASN A 134 -13.92 21.75 -13.56
N TYR A 135 -13.38 22.26 -12.45
CA TYR A 135 -14.17 22.79 -11.33
C TYR A 135 -14.63 24.22 -11.55
N ASN A 136 -14.10 24.90 -12.56
CA ASN A 136 -14.54 26.21 -13.02
C ASN A 136 -14.54 27.28 -11.92
N ASP A 137 -13.53 27.33 -11.09
CA ASP A 137 -13.38 28.26 -9.97
C ASP A 137 -12.28 29.30 -10.16
N GLY A 138 -11.84 29.49 -11.41
CA GLY A 138 -11.00 30.62 -11.81
C GLY A 138 -9.53 30.46 -11.47
N LEU A 139 -9.03 29.25 -11.29
CA LEU A 139 -7.61 28.96 -11.20
C LEU A 139 -7.30 27.59 -11.81
N TRP A 140 -6.10 27.48 -12.37
CA TRP A 140 -5.53 26.21 -12.78
C TRP A 140 -4.43 25.83 -11.79
N TYR A 141 -4.26 24.52 -11.59
CA TYR A 141 -3.21 23.97 -10.75
C TYR A 141 -2.77 22.61 -11.29
N GLU A 142 -1.58 22.19 -10.91
CA GLU A 142 -1.10 20.86 -11.26
C GLU A 142 -1.78 19.83 -10.35
N GLY A 143 -2.42 18.84 -10.99
CA GLY A 143 -2.96 17.66 -10.31
C GLY A 143 -2.09 16.44 -10.58
N TRP A 144 -2.40 15.33 -9.88
CA TRP A 144 -1.76 14.07 -10.19
C TRP A 144 -2.33 13.51 -11.50
N GLU A 145 -1.45 13.39 -12.52
CA GLU A 145 -1.79 12.88 -13.86
C GLU A 145 -3.07 13.50 -14.45
N GLY A 146 -3.27 14.79 -14.25
CA GLY A 146 -4.43 15.51 -14.76
C GLY A 146 -5.72 15.32 -13.96
N CYS A 147 -5.67 14.64 -12.82
CA CYS A 147 -6.80 14.53 -11.90
C CYS A 147 -6.87 15.75 -10.99
N TYR A 148 -7.85 16.64 -11.23
CA TYR A 148 -7.94 17.91 -10.50
C TYR A 148 -8.59 17.81 -9.11
N ASP A 149 -9.10 16.66 -8.73
CA ASP A 149 -9.47 16.34 -7.33
C ASP A 149 -8.25 16.00 -6.46
N LEU A 150 -7.06 15.85 -7.09
CA LEU A 150 -5.79 15.55 -6.43
C LEU A 150 -4.81 16.67 -6.71
N VAL A 151 -4.74 17.64 -5.78
CA VAL A 151 -3.93 18.85 -5.94
C VAL A 151 -2.49 18.56 -5.52
N LYS A 152 -1.55 18.72 -6.44
CA LYS A 152 -0.14 18.38 -6.18
C LYS A 152 0.50 19.33 -5.19
N LEU A 153 1.14 18.77 -4.15
CA LEU A 153 1.92 19.52 -3.18
C LEU A 153 3.30 19.90 -3.73
N ASN A 154 3.83 21.00 -3.23
CA ASN A 154 5.22 21.40 -3.47
C ASN A 154 6.13 20.82 -2.38
N LEU A 155 6.74 19.67 -2.65
CA LEU A 155 7.64 18.99 -1.71
C LEU A 155 9.06 19.60 -1.68
N TYR A 156 9.28 20.75 -2.32
CA TYR A 156 10.47 21.58 -2.14
C TYR A 156 10.23 22.71 -1.13
N ASN A 157 8.99 22.94 -0.74
CA ASN A 157 8.62 23.96 0.24
C ASN A 157 8.86 23.39 1.66
N GLU A 158 9.70 24.06 2.44
CA GLU A 158 10.07 23.61 3.78
C GLU A 158 8.86 23.54 4.73
N ASP A 159 7.92 24.49 4.63
CA ASP A 159 6.73 24.50 5.46
C ASP A 159 5.83 23.29 5.18
N VAL A 160 5.73 22.87 3.92
CA VAL A 160 5.00 21.66 3.53
C VAL A 160 5.68 20.42 4.11
N ILE A 161 7.00 20.33 3.97
CA ILE A 161 7.79 19.20 4.48
C ILE A 161 7.62 19.11 6.00
N GLN A 162 7.73 20.21 6.72
CA GLN A 162 7.57 20.22 8.17
C GLN A 162 6.15 19.88 8.60
N HIS A 163 5.15 20.32 7.86
CA HIS A 163 3.76 19.92 8.12
C HIS A 163 3.58 18.39 8.03
N ILE A 164 4.11 17.78 6.98
CA ILE A 164 4.08 16.33 6.79
C ILE A 164 4.85 15.62 7.91
N PHE A 165 6.06 16.06 8.19
CA PHE A 165 6.91 15.43 9.23
C PHE A 165 6.29 15.55 10.62
N ASN A 166 5.68 16.68 10.95
CA ASN A 166 4.95 16.85 12.22
C ASN A 166 3.75 15.91 12.30
N ALA A 167 3.03 15.71 11.19
CA ALA A 167 1.95 14.74 11.13
C ALA A 167 2.45 13.32 11.40
N ILE A 168 3.52 12.89 10.73
CA ILE A 168 4.12 11.56 10.92
C ILE A 168 4.58 11.37 12.36
N LYS A 169 5.22 12.37 12.95
CA LYS A 169 5.62 12.34 14.36
C LYS A 169 4.41 12.14 15.28
N GLY A 170 3.32 12.82 14.99
CA GLY A 170 2.04 12.65 15.69
C GLY A 170 1.50 11.23 15.56
N TRP A 171 1.58 10.63 14.39
CA TRP A 171 1.13 9.25 14.16
C TRP A 171 1.96 8.23 14.96
N VAL A 172 3.27 8.42 15.02
CA VAL A 172 4.13 7.57 15.85
C VAL A 172 3.83 7.76 17.33
N THR A 173 3.63 8.99 17.78
CA THR A 173 3.35 9.30 19.18
C THR A 173 1.98 8.80 19.63
N GLU A 174 0.94 9.00 18.80
CA GLU A 174 -0.46 8.71 19.16
C GLU A 174 -0.87 7.26 18.85
N PHE A 175 -0.41 6.73 17.72
CA PHE A 175 -0.81 5.40 17.24
C PHE A 175 0.30 4.35 17.34
N ASP A 176 1.53 4.76 17.60
CA ASP A 176 2.70 3.89 17.64
C ASP A 176 2.89 3.08 16.34
N ILE A 177 2.68 3.71 15.19
CA ILE A 177 2.81 3.04 13.90
C ILE A 177 4.25 2.57 13.65
N ASP A 178 4.39 1.52 12.85
CA ASP A 178 5.65 0.83 12.59
C ASP A 178 6.23 1.12 11.21
N GLY A 179 5.49 1.80 10.36
CA GLY A 179 5.94 2.13 9.02
C GLY A 179 4.92 2.88 8.20
N LEU A 180 5.33 3.24 6.99
CA LEU A 180 4.51 3.90 5.99
C LEU A 180 4.61 3.18 4.65
N ARG A 181 3.51 3.13 3.93
CA ARG A 181 3.47 2.90 2.49
C ARG A 181 3.28 4.24 1.81
N LEU A 182 4.15 4.60 0.90
CA LEU A 182 4.08 5.89 0.20
C LEU A 182 3.34 5.74 -1.12
N ASP A 183 2.19 6.39 -1.20
CA ASP A 183 1.39 6.48 -2.41
C ASP A 183 2.19 7.16 -3.53
N VAL A 184 2.11 6.64 -4.74
CA VAL A 184 2.82 7.12 -5.93
C VAL A 184 4.28 7.54 -5.65
N ALA A 185 5.01 6.67 -4.98
CA ALA A 185 6.38 6.97 -4.54
C ALA A 185 7.30 7.36 -5.69
N TYR A 186 7.04 6.85 -6.89
CA TYR A 186 7.79 7.21 -8.11
C TYR A 186 7.60 8.69 -8.53
N CYS A 187 6.59 9.39 -7.99
CA CYS A 187 6.35 10.82 -8.23
C CYS A 187 7.06 11.71 -7.21
N LEU A 188 7.55 11.16 -6.10
CA LEU A 188 8.17 11.95 -5.03
C LEU A 188 9.62 12.26 -5.36
N ASN A 189 10.06 13.51 -5.11
CA ASN A 189 11.45 13.86 -5.37
C ASN A 189 12.40 13.13 -4.43
N HIS A 190 13.61 12.85 -4.89
CA HIS A 190 14.58 12.04 -4.17
C HIS A 190 15.08 12.70 -2.89
N ASP A 191 15.24 14.02 -2.88
CA ASP A 191 15.65 14.74 -1.68
C ASP A 191 14.60 14.64 -0.57
N PHE A 192 13.33 14.74 -0.92
CA PHE A 192 12.23 14.50 0.02
C PHE A 192 12.29 13.08 0.59
N LEU A 193 12.49 12.07 -0.26
CA LEU A 193 12.58 10.67 0.19
C LEU A 193 13.76 10.44 1.13
N LYS A 194 14.92 11.03 0.85
CA LYS A 194 16.09 10.93 1.73
C LYS A 194 15.82 11.58 3.09
N ARG A 195 15.22 12.76 3.10
CA ARG A 195 14.87 13.45 4.35
C ARG A 195 13.82 12.68 5.12
N LEU A 196 12.82 12.14 4.44
CA LEU A 196 11.78 11.30 5.05
C LEU A 196 12.40 10.06 5.72
N ARG A 197 13.34 9.40 5.03
CA ARG A 197 14.03 8.23 5.57
C ARG A 197 14.78 8.58 6.87
N SER A 198 15.59 9.62 6.85
CA SER A 198 16.32 10.07 8.03
C SER A 198 15.39 10.45 9.18
N PHE A 199 14.32 11.16 8.87
CA PHE A 199 13.35 11.59 9.87
C PHE A 199 12.67 10.38 10.52
N CYS A 200 12.19 9.44 9.72
CA CYS A 200 11.53 8.23 10.23
C CYS A 200 12.47 7.35 11.05
N ASP A 201 13.73 7.21 10.63
CA ASP A 201 14.73 6.49 11.39
C ASP A 201 14.97 7.11 12.78
N SER A 202 14.82 8.43 12.91
CA SER A 202 14.95 9.14 14.18
C SER A 202 13.76 8.97 15.12
N LEU A 203 12.59 8.61 14.59
CA LEU A 203 11.35 8.50 15.36
C LEU A 203 11.20 7.15 16.06
N LYS A 204 11.56 6.08 15.37
CA LYS A 204 11.36 4.72 15.88
C LYS A 204 12.36 3.75 15.23
N PRO A 205 13.00 2.85 16.00
CA PRO A 205 13.87 1.82 15.42
C PRO A 205 13.10 0.94 14.44
N ASP A 206 13.75 0.57 13.33
CA ASP A 206 13.20 -0.32 12.30
C ASP A 206 11.91 0.18 11.64
N PHE A 207 11.68 1.49 11.65
CA PHE A 207 10.53 2.09 10.98
C PHE A 207 10.60 1.79 9.49
N PHE A 208 9.55 1.10 8.97
CA PHE A 208 9.54 0.54 7.63
C PHE A 208 8.97 1.52 6.61
N LEU A 209 9.68 1.75 5.51
CA LEU A 209 9.22 2.56 4.38
C LEU A 209 9.06 1.68 3.15
N LEU A 210 7.81 1.56 2.71
CA LEU A 210 7.39 0.86 1.51
C LEU A 210 6.87 1.89 0.51
N GLY A 211 7.34 1.85 -0.74
CA GLY A 211 6.85 2.76 -1.78
C GLY A 211 6.02 2.06 -2.83
N GLU A 212 4.98 2.71 -3.30
CA GLU A 212 4.29 2.28 -4.50
C GLU A 212 5.12 2.62 -5.73
N THR A 213 5.45 1.59 -6.51
CA THR A 213 6.08 1.71 -7.83
C THR A 213 5.33 0.83 -8.81
N LEU A 214 5.33 1.21 -10.07
CA LEU A 214 4.63 0.46 -11.12
C LEU A 214 5.63 -0.20 -12.07
N HIS A 215 6.56 0.56 -12.61
CA HIS A 215 7.53 0.12 -13.61
C HIS A 215 8.83 0.92 -13.50
N GLY A 216 9.83 0.56 -14.28
CA GLY A 216 11.14 1.19 -14.26
C GLY A 216 12.12 0.45 -13.35
N ASP A 217 13.25 1.09 -13.06
CA ASP A 217 14.25 0.58 -12.14
C ASP A 217 13.91 1.00 -10.71
N TYR A 218 13.48 0.06 -9.91
CA TYR A 218 13.07 0.29 -8.52
C TYR A 218 14.23 0.73 -7.62
N ASN A 219 15.47 0.46 -8.00
CA ASN A 219 16.65 0.87 -7.23
C ASN A 219 16.79 2.40 -7.11
N GLN A 220 16.16 3.15 -8.02
CA GLN A 220 16.18 4.62 -7.93
C GLN A 220 15.64 5.15 -6.61
N ILE A 221 14.66 4.46 -6.02
CA ILE A 221 14.04 4.85 -4.74
C ILE A 221 14.11 3.78 -3.67
N MET A 222 14.45 2.53 -4.02
CA MET A 222 14.66 1.43 -3.06
C MET A 222 16.16 1.23 -2.84
N ASN A 223 16.71 1.94 -1.86
CA ASN A 223 18.14 1.93 -1.55
C ASN A 223 18.39 2.35 -0.09
N ASP A 224 19.64 2.37 0.32
CA ASP A 224 20.02 2.61 1.72
C ASP A 224 19.68 4.02 2.23
N GLU A 225 19.44 4.98 1.33
CA GLU A 225 19.13 6.36 1.70
C GLU A 225 17.64 6.70 1.62
N MET A 226 16.86 5.89 0.93
CA MET A 226 15.44 6.16 0.65
C MET A 226 14.56 5.04 1.21
N LEU A 227 13.88 4.30 0.35
CA LEU A 227 12.89 3.30 0.78
C LEU A 227 13.53 1.93 1.05
N HIS A 228 12.98 1.19 2.00
CA HIS A 228 13.38 -0.19 2.28
C HIS A 228 12.84 -1.17 1.24
N SER A 229 11.63 -0.90 0.74
CA SER A 229 10.90 -1.80 -0.13
C SER A 229 10.01 -1.03 -1.09
N VAL A 230 9.61 -1.70 -2.16
CA VAL A 230 8.61 -1.18 -3.12
C VAL A 230 7.65 -2.30 -3.51
N THR A 231 6.50 -1.93 -4.05
CA THR A 231 5.52 -2.87 -4.59
C THR A 231 6.02 -3.52 -5.86
N ASN A 232 5.95 -4.84 -5.93
CA ASN A 232 6.48 -5.61 -7.07
C ASN A 232 5.41 -5.79 -8.15
N TYR A 233 5.05 -4.72 -8.84
CA TYR A 233 4.05 -4.78 -9.91
C TYR A 233 4.51 -5.59 -11.12
N GLU A 234 5.81 -5.66 -11.38
CA GLU A 234 6.32 -6.51 -12.45
C GLU A 234 5.97 -7.97 -12.21
N CYS A 235 6.25 -8.49 -11.01
CA CYS A 235 5.89 -9.87 -10.67
C CYS A 235 4.38 -10.04 -10.49
N TYR A 236 3.65 -9.05 -10.00
CA TYR A 236 2.19 -9.10 -9.96
C TYR A 236 1.62 -9.43 -11.33
N LYS A 237 2.04 -8.73 -12.37
CA LYS A 237 1.59 -8.99 -13.74
C LYS A 237 2.01 -10.38 -14.21
N GLY A 238 3.26 -10.74 -13.98
CA GLY A 238 3.78 -12.06 -14.37
C GLY A 238 3.05 -13.21 -13.68
N LEU A 239 2.68 -13.04 -12.42
CA LEU A 239 1.97 -14.07 -11.65
C LEU A 239 0.67 -14.46 -12.34
N TYR A 240 -0.30 -13.53 -12.48
CA TYR A 240 -1.59 -13.90 -13.06
C TYR A 240 -1.48 -14.23 -14.57
N SER A 241 -0.64 -13.50 -15.30
CA SER A 241 -0.48 -13.71 -16.74
C SER A 241 0.11 -15.08 -17.07
N SER A 242 1.08 -15.54 -16.27
CA SER A 242 1.69 -16.87 -16.47
C SER A 242 0.67 -17.99 -16.30
N PHE A 243 -0.22 -17.90 -15.33
CA PHE A 243 -1.29 -18.89 -15.15
C PHE A 243 -2.33 -18.80 -16.26
N ASN A 244 -2.73 -17.60 -16.65
CA ASN A 244 -3.79 -17.40 -17.66
C ASN A 244 -3.34 -17.83 -19.06
N SER A 245 -2.09 -17.59 -19.41
CA SER A 245 -1.54 -17.98 -20.72
C SER A 245 -0.86 -19.35 -20.71
N MET A 246 -0.86 -20.06 -19.59
CA MET A 246 -0.15 -21.34 -19.41
C MET A 246 1.30 -21.23 -19.86
N ASN A 247 1.98 -20.18 -19.34
CA ASN A 247 3.34 -19.85 -19.73
C ASN A 247 4.16 -19.40 -18.51
N MET A 248 4.76 -20.35 -17.80
CA MET A 248 5.58 -20.09 -16.62
C MET A 248 6.91 -19.40 -16.96
N PHE A 249 7.29 -19.32 -18.24
CA PHE A 249 8.48 -18.57 -18.64
C PHE A 249 8.37 -17.09 -18.31
N GLU A 250 7.17 -16.53 -18.35
CA GLU A 250 6.99 -15.10 -18.07
C GLU A 250 7.39 -14.74 -16.64
N ILE A 251 6.78 -15.38 -15.62
CA ILE A 251 7.10 -15.10 -14.22
C ILE A 251 8.52 -15.53 -13.87
N ASN A 252 8.99 -16.64 -14.41
CA ASN A 252 10.34 -17.10 -14.16
C ASN A 252 11.40 -16.12 -14.70
N HIS A 253 11.13 -15.52 -15.86
CA HIS A 253 12.00 -14.48 -16.42
C HIS A 253 12.12 -13.28 -15.47
N SER A 254 10.99 -12.78 -14.96
CA SER A 254 10.99 -11.68 -14.00
C SER A 254 11.72 -12.03 -12.71
N LEU A 255 11.50 -13.23 -12.17
CA LEU A 255 12.15 -13.66 -10.94
C LEU A 255 13.67 -13.80 -11.11
N LEU A 256 14.13 -14.35 -12.24
CA LEU A 256 15.55 -14.45 -12.54
C LEU A 256 16.19 -13.07 -12.75
N ARG A 257 15.50 -12.17 -13.45
CA ARG A 257 15.98 -10.81 -13.66
C ARG A 257 16.12 -10.05 -12.36
N GLN A 258 15.19 -10.23 -11.45
CA GLN A 258 15.18 -9.52 -10.16
C GLN A 258 16.10 -10.18 -9.12
N PHE A 259 16.09 -11.49 -9.00
CA PHE A 259 16.65 -12.21 -7.85
C PHE A 259 17.54 -13.42 -8.23
N GLY A 260 17.81 -13.66 -9.50
CA GLY A 260 18.56 -14.81 -9.95
C GLY A 260 20.02 -14.84 -9.48
N PRO A 261 20.76 -15.91 -9.81
CA PRO A 261 22.13 -16.10 -9.32
C PRO A 261 23.17 -15.23 -10.03
N GLU A 262 22.82 -14.62 -11.16
CA GLU A 262 23.76 -13.84 -11.97
C GLU A 262 24.13 -12.50 -11.31
N ASN A 263 25.31 -11.98 -11.63
CA ASN A 263 25.80 -10.73 -11.04
C ASN A 263 25.03 -9.48 -11.53
N TRP A 264 24.33 -9.59 -12.64
CA TRP A 264 23.56 -8.49 -13.21
C TRP A 264 22.13 -8.37 -12.66
N THR A 265 21.73 -9.24 -11.73
CA THR A 265 20.38 -9.19 -11.16
C THR A 265 20.12 -7.87 -10.44
N LEU A 266 18.88 -7.37 -10.57
CA LEU A 266 18.55 -6.01 -10.16
C LEU A 266 18.35 -5.84 -8.65
N TYR A 267 17.67 -6.79 -8.00
CA TYR A 267 17.19 -6.61 -6.62
C TYR A 267 17.63 -7.72 -5.67
N LYS A 268 18.71 -8.41 -5.99
CA LYS A 268 19.24 -9.48 -5.15
C LYS A 268 19.54 -8.97 -3.73
N GLY A 269 19.02 -9.67 -2.74
CA GLY A 269 19.14 -9.27 -1.33
C GLY A 269 18.15 -8.21 -0.88
N LYS A 270 17.31 -7.69 -1.76
CA LYS A 270 16.23 -6.75 -1.44
C LYS A 270 14.89 -7.45 -1.28
N HIS A 271 13.98 -6.82 -0.54
CA HIS A 271 12.69 -7.40 -0.18
C HIS A 271 11.57 -6.51 -0.71
N LEU A 272 10.98 -6.88 -1.84
CA LEU A 272 9.85 -6.17 -2.43
C LEU A 272 8.54 -6.75 -1.88
N LEU A 273 7.49 -5.94 -1.85
CA LEU A 273 6.17 -6.41 -1.47
C LEU A 273 5.58 -7.22 -2.63
N SER A 274 5.34 -8.51 -2.40
CA SER A 274 4.69 -9.39 -3.37
C SER A 274 3.21 -9.53 -3.07
N PHE A 275 2.39 -9.50 -4.11
CA PHE A 275 0.93 -9.54 -3.98
C PHE A 275 0.31 -10.10 -5.25
N VAL A 276 -0.88 -10.65 -5.11
CA VAL A 276 -1.68 -11.18 -6.24
C VAL A 276 -2.83 -10.24 -6.60
N ASP A 277 -3.18 -9.33 -5.72
CA ASP A 277 -4.13 -8.23 -5.92
C ASP A 277 -3.97 -7.16 -4.84
N ASN A 278 -4.69 -6.07 -4.99
CA ASN A 278 -4.81 -4.97 -4.03
C ASN A 278 -6.06 -4.14 -4.33
N HIS A 279 -6.18 -2.97 -3.69
CA HIS A 279 -7.33 -2.07 -3.80
C HIS A 279 -7.45 -1.34 -5.16
N ASP A 280 -6.47 -1.49 -6.06
CA ASP A 280 -6.42 -0.80 -7.36
C ASP A 280 -6.57 -1.73 -8.55
N VAL A 281 -6.56 -3.03 -8.35
CA VAL A 281 -6.56 -4.01 -9.42
C VAL A 281 -7.69 -5.01 -9.26
N THR A 282 -8.08 -5.64 -10.36
CA THR A 282 -9.06 -6.73 -10.35
C THR A 282 -8.62 -7.81 -9.36
N ARG A 283 -9.57 -8.28 -8.53
CA ARG A 283 -9.27 -9.32 -7.55
C ARG A 283 -8.78 -10.60 -8.23
N VAL A 284 -7.88 -11.29 -7.57
CA VAL A 284 -7.21 -12.48 -8.14
C VAL A 284 -8.21 -13.56 -8.55
N ALA A 285 -9.29 -13.78 -7.77
CA ALA A 285 -10.33 -14.74 -8.10
C ALA A 285 -11.11 -14.35 -9.37
N SER A 286 -11.13 -13.07 -9.72
CA SER A 286 -11.79 -12.58 -10.95
C SER A 286 -10.84 -12.53 -12.15
N ILE A 287 -9.55 -12.27 -11.93
CA ILE A 287 -8.59 -12.14 -13.03
C ILE A 287 -8.12 -13.49 -13.56
N LEU A 288 -8.07 -14.53 -12.73
CA LEU A 288 -7.67 -15.87 -13.16
C LEU A 288 -8.74 -16.51 -14.03
N ASN A 289 -8.33 -17.06 -15.17
CA ASN A 289 -9.23 -17.80 -16.08
C ASN A 289 -9.68 -19.13 -15.45
N ASN A 290 -8.86 -19.70 -14.57
CA ASN A 290 -9.15 -20.96 -13.90
C ASN A 290 -9.01 -20.77 -12.40
N ILE A 291 -10.12 -20.86 -11.67
CA ILE A 291 -10.16 -20.69 -10.22
C ILE A 291 -9.32 -21.74 -9.47
N ARG A 292 -9.05 -22.88 -10.06
CA ARG A 292 -8.19 -23.91 -9.47
C ARG A 292 -6.75 -23.46 -9.34
N HIS A 293 -6.35 -22.40 -10.05
CA HIS A 293 -5.02 -21.82 -9.95
C HIS A 293 -4.82 -20.95 -8.69
N LEU A 294 -5.90 -20.61 -7.97
CA LEU A 294 -5.78 -19.77 -6.74
C LEU A 294 -4.77 -20.32 -5.74
N PRO A 295 -4.81 -21.57 -5.32
CA PRO A 295 -3.80 -22.09 -4.39
C PRO A 295 -2.38 -22.01 -4.94
N LEU A 296 -2.21 -22.22 -6.23
CA LEU A 296 -0.90 -22.21 -6.89
C LEU A 296 -0.30 -20.81 -6.98
N ILE A 297 -1.11 -19.81 -7.36
CA ILE A 297 -0.61 -18.43 -7.44
C ILE A 297 -0.20 -17.89 -6.07
N TYR A 298 -0.93 -18.23 -5.01
CA TYR A 298 -0.54 -17.88 -3.64
C TYR A 298 0.74 -18.62 -3.22
N ALA A 299 0.87 -19.91 -3.56
CA ALA A 299 2.11 -20.67 -3.29
C ALA A 299 3.32 -19.99 -3.92
N LEU A 300 3.18 -19.52 -5.16
CA LEU A 300 4.26 -18.82 -5.86
C LEU A 300 4.55 -17.46 -5.24
N ALA A 301 3.51 -16.69 -4.91
CA ALA A 301 3.67 -15.37 -4.29
C ALA A 301 4.34 -15.44 -2.90
N PHE A 302 4.08 -16.48 -2.13
CA PHE A 302 4.71 -16.70 -0.82
C PHE A 302 6.09 -17.33 -0.92
N GLY A 303 6.33 -18.18 -1.92
CA GLY A 303 7.60 -18.89 -2.11
C GLY A 303 8.69 -18.05 -2.78
N MET A 304 8.32 -17.08 -3.59
CA MET A 304 9.27 -16.18 -4.25
C MET A 304 9.95 -15.23 -3.24
N PRO A 305 11.13 -14.66 -3.58
CA PRO A 305 11.71 -13.62 -2.76
C PRO A 305 10.79 -12.43 -2.59
N GLY A 306 10.66 -11.91 -1.37
CA GLY A 306 9.85 -10.74 -1.09
C GLY A 306 9.02 -10.88 0.19
N ILE A 307 8.19 -9.88 0.42
CA ILE A 307 7.28 -9.78 1.57
C ILE A 307 5.87 -10.00 1.05
N PRO A 308 5.21 -11.14 1.37
CA PRO A 308 3.86 -11.38 0.86
C PRO A 308 2.82 -10.50 1.55
N CYS A 309 1.86 -10.02 0.76
CA CYS A 309 0.74 -9.23 1.24
C CYS A 309 -0.57 -9.82 0.71
N VAL A 310 -1.53 -10.01 1.61
CA VAL A 310 -2.87 -10.50 1.29
C VAL A 310 -3.85 -9.34 1.41
N TYR A 311 -4.64 -9.12 0.38
CA TYR A 311 -5.69 -8.09 0.39
C TYR A 311 -6.98 -8.66 0.97
N TYR A 312 -7.62 -7.92 1.88
CA TYR A 312 -8.79 -8.40 2.63
C TYR A 312 -9.90 -8.90 1.70
N GLY A 313 -10.39 -10.09 1.98
CA GLY A 313 -11.40 -10.79 1.20
C GLY A 313 -10.83 -11.75 0.17
N SER A 314 -9.65 -11.50 -0.36
CA SER A 314 -9.03 -12.36 -1.36
C SER A 314 -8.58 -13.69 -0.79
N GLU A 315 -8.34 -13.78 0.54
CA GLU A 315 -7.98 -15.02 1.21
C GLU A 315 -9.09 -16.08 1.23
N TRP A 316 -10.32 -15.70 0.92
CA TRP A 316 -11.41 -16.68 0.74
C TRP A 316 -11.97 -16.70 -0.68
N GLY A 317 -11.31 -16.01 -1.61
CA GLY A 317 -11.71 -16.00 -3.02
C GLY A 317 -12.76 -14.95 -3.38
N ALA A 318 -12.84 -13.86 -2.64
CA ALA A 318 -13.74 -12.76 -3.00
C ALA A 318 -13.46 -12.25 -4.41
N THR A 319 -14.53 -11.89 -5.12
CA THR A 319 -14.47 -11.41 -6.52
C THR A 319 -14.64 -9.90 -6.59
N GLY A 320 -14.22 -9.32 -7.69
CA GLY A 320 -14.34 -7.90 -8.00
C GLY A 320 -13.49 -7.54 -9.20
N ARG A 321 -14.04 -6.75 -10.13
CA ARG A 321 -13.36 -6.35 -11.36
C ARG A 321 -13.14 -4.84 -11.41
N LYS A 322 -11.97 -4.45 -11.89
CA LYS A 322 -11.61 -3.02 -12.08
C LYS A 322 -12.59 -2.32 -13.03
N GLU A 323 -13.09 -3.02 -14.03
CA GLU A 323 -14.04 -2.50 -15.01
C GLU A 323 -15.36 -2.03 -14.38
N ASP A 324 -15.71 -2.59 -13.22
CA ASP A 324 -16.93 -2.24 -12.49
C ASP A 324 -16.71 -1.05 -11.52
N GLY A 325 -15.55 -0.43 -11.59
CA GLY A 325 -15.15 0.71 -10.77
C GLY A 325 -14.46 0.32 -9.46
N ASP A 326 -13.78 1.28 -8.86
CA ASP A 326 -13.01 1.06 -7.63
C ASP A 326 -13.85 0.51 -6.46
N PRO A 327 -15.12 0.93 -6.25
CA PRO A 327 -15.93 0.36 -5.17
C PRO A 327 -16.09 -1.16 -5.23
N ALA A 328 -16.07 -1.76 -6.44
CA ALA A 328 -16.13 -3.21 -6.62
C ALA A 328 -14.91 -3.95 -6.05
N LEU A 329 -13.78 -3.23 -5.91
CA LEU A 329 -12.52 -3.76 -5.36
C LEU A 329 -12.39 -3.50 -3.85
N ARG A 330 -13.27 -2.69 -3.27
CA ARG A 330 -13.17 -2.14 -1.92
C ARG A 330 -14.43 -2.43 -1.13
N ALA A 331 -14.90 -3.67 -1.22
CA ALA A 331 -16.17 -4.11 -0.67
C ALA A 331 -16.18 -4.10 0.86
N CYS A 332 -17.39 -3.93 1.42
CA CYS A 332 -17.66 -4.17 2.82
C CYS A 332 -18.09 -5.62 3.01
N PHE A 333 -17.39 -6.33 3.89
CA PHE A 333 -17.80 -7.66 4.33
C PHE A 333 -18.17 -7.58 5.81
N ASP A 334 -19.34 -8.09 6.19
CA ASP A 334 -19.80 -8.02 7.58
C ASP A 334 -18.89 -8.80 8.50
N THR A 335 -18.53 -10.01 8.09
CA THR A 335 -17.62 -10.90 8.84
C THR A 335 -16.63 -11.54 7.89
N PRO A 336 -15.44 -11.91 8.39
CA PRO A 336 -14.48 -12.64 7.58
C PRO A 336 -14.94 -14.09 7.36
N VAL A 337 -14.48 -14.67 6.25
CA VAL A 337 -14.67 -16.09 5.92
C VAL A 337 -13.31 -16.78 5.98
N PHE A 338 -13.27 -17.94 6.62
CA PHE A 338 -12.07 -18.78 6.66
C PHE A 338 -12.41 -20.14 6.05
N ASN A 339 -12.08 -20.31 4.76
CA ASN A 339 -12.35 -21.54 3.99
C ASN A 339 -11.05 -22.31 3.70
N GLU A 340 -11.11 -23.27 2.79
CA GLU A 340 -9.95 -24.07 2.39
C GLU A 340 -8.80 -23.22 1.82
N LEU A 341 -9.11 -22.18 1.04
CA LEU A 341 -8.10 -21.26 0.52
C LEU A 341 -7.41 -20.50 1.65
N SER A 342 -8.20 -20.02 2.61
CA SER A 342 -7.65 -19.32 3.80
C SER A 342 -6.73 -20.24 4.60
N ASP A 343 -7.12 -21.50 4.79
CA ASP A 343 -6.29 -22.49 5.48
C ASP A 343 -4.98 -22.74 4.73
N TRP A 344 -5.05 -22.85 3.42
CA TRP A 344 -3.85 -22.97 2.56
C TRP A 344 -2.92 -21.77 2.71
N ILE A 345 -3.46 -20.54 2.65
CA ILE A 345 -2.68 -19.31 2.83
C ILE A 345 -2.05 -19.27 4.22
N ALA A 346 -2.78 -19.71 5.27
CA ALA A 346 -2.24 -19.80 6.62
C ALA A 346 -1.03 -20.76 6.70
N LYS A 347 -1.08 -21.88 6.00
CA LYS A 347 0.06 -22.81 5.90
C LYS A 347 1.24 -22.18 5.18
N LEU A 348 1.00 -21.46 4.08
CA LEU A 348 2.03 -20.72 3.35
C LEU A 348 2.65 -19.63 4.22
N ALA A 349 1.85 -18.88 4.95
CA ALA A 349 2.31 -17.86 5.88
C ALA A 349 3.19 -18.45 6.98
N ASN A 350 2.80 -19.57 7.56
CA ASN A 350 3.61 -20.27 8.55
C ASN A 350 4.95 -20.72 7.98
N ALA A 351 4.94 -21.30 6.78
CA ALA A 351 6.18 -21.70 6.09
C ALA A 351 7.10 -20.50 5.87
N LYS A 352 6.55 -19.36 5.40
CA LYS A 352 7.31 -18.13 5.19
C LYS A 352 7.94 -17.61 6.49
N LYS A 353 7.18 -17.57 7.58
CA LYS A 353 7.64 -17.02 8.85
C LYS A 353 8.62 -17.93 9.60
N THR A 354 8.65 -19.22 9.30
CA THR A 354 9.51 -20.21 9.98
C THR A 354 10.72 -20.64 9.15
N SER A 355 10.83 -20.20 7.90
CA SER A 355 11.92 -20.59 7.00
C SER A 355 12.84 -19.41 6.67
N PRO A 356 14.06 -19.36 7.23
CA PRO A 356 15.06 -18.37 6.82
C PRO A 356 15.34 -18.40 5.31
N ALA A 357 15.26 -19.56 4.68
CA ALA A 357 15.45 -19.68 3.24
C ALA A 357 14.38 -18.94 2.45
N LEU A 358 13.11 -19.02 2.86
CA LEU A 358 12.03 -18.27 2.23
C LEU A 358 12.11 -16.76 2.51
N GLN A 359 12.68 -16.36 3.64
CA GLN A 359 12.84 -14.95 4.02
C GLN A 359 14.05 -14.31 3.34
N TYR A 360 15.20 -14.95 3.35
CA TYR A 360 16.49 -14.37 2.97
C TYR A 360 17.23 -15.15 1.90
N GLY A 361 16.77 -16.31 1.53
CA GLY A 361 17.51 -17.25 0.67
C GLY A 361 17.68 -16.77 -0.76
N ASN A 362 18.72 -17.25 -1.39
CA ASN A 362 18.96 -17.09 -2.82
C ASN A 362 17.83 -17.76 -3.61
N PHE A 363 17.64 -17.29 -4.84
CA PHE A 363 16.66 -17.85 -5.77
C PHE A 363 17.38 -18.47 -6.98
N SER A 364 17.00 -19.70 -7.33
CA SER A 364 17.42 -20.33 -8.58
C SER A 364 16.29 -21.15 -9.17
N SER A 365 16.21 -21.17 -10.51
CA SER A 365 15.23 -21.94 -11.26
C SER A 365 15.77 -23.36 -11.49
N ILE A 366 14.96 -24.37 -11.18
CA ILE A 366 15.36 -25.79 -11.29
C ILE A 366 14.67 -26.46 -12.47
N VAL A 367 13.35 -26.33 -12.57
CA VAL A 367 12.56 -26.86 -13.68
C VAL A 367 11.69 -25.77 -14.24
N LEU A 368 11.68 -25.61 -15.53
CA LEU A 368 10.87 -24.62 -16.22
C LEU A 368 10.31 -25.19 -17.52
N THR A 369 9.00 -25.26 -17.57
CA THR A 369 8.22 -25.57 -18.78
C THR A 369 7.07 -24.57 -18.89
N ASN A 370 6.27 -24.67 -19.92
CA ASN A 370 5.07 -23.83 -20.04
C ASN A 370 4.14 -23.96 -18.82
N GLU A 371 4.01 -25.17 -18.28
CA GLU A 371 3.06 -25.48 -17.23
C GLU A 371 3.73 -25.77 -15.88
N GLN A 372 5.04 -25.80 -15.81
CA GLN A 372 5.77 -26.16 -14.58
C GLN A 372 6.84 -25.13 -14.26
N CYS A 373 6.90 -24.77 -12.99
CA CYS A 373 7.94 -23.90 -12.45
C CYS A 373 8.37 -24.48 -11.09
N VAL A 374 9.61 -24.94 -11.03
CA VAL A 374 10.24 -25.39 -9.79
C VAL A 374 11.45 -24.52 -9.52
N PHE A 375 11.51 -23.94 -8.34
CA PHE A 375 12.63 -23.10 -7.93
C PHE A 375 13.16 -23.51 -6.57
N LEU A 376 14.39 -23.14 -6.30
CA LEU A 376 15.07 -23.38 -5.04
C LEU A 376 15.29 -22.07 -4.31
N ARG A 377 14.99 -22.05 -3.02
CA ARG A 377 15.39 -21.01 -2.08
C ARG A 377 16.42 -21.61 -1.14
N GLU A 378 17.57 -20.97 -1.07
CA GLU A 378 18.71 -21.50 -0.29
C GLU A 378 19.31 -20.40 0.61
N TRP A 379 19.42 -20.71 1.88
CA TRP A 379 20.03 -19.84 2.90
C TRP A 379 21.05 -20.63 3.68
N ARG A 380 22.29 -20.07 3.83
CA ARG A 380 23.40 -20.67 4.57
C ARG A 380 23.91 -19.74 5.65
#